data_d831d9892c47429afeae69a77a435f06
#
_entry.id   d831d9892c47429afeae69a77a435f06
#
_cell.length_a   1.000
_cell.length_b   1.000
_cell.length_c   1.000
_cell.angle_alpha   90.00
_cell.angle_beta   90.00
_cell.angle_gamma   90.00
#
_symmetry.space_group_name_H-M   'P 1'
#
loop_
_entity.id
_entity.type
_entity.pdbx_description
1 polymer ?
#
loop_
_entity_poly.entity_id
_entity_poly.type
_entity_poly.pdbx_seq_one_letter_code
_entity_poly.pdbx_strand_id
1 'polypeptide(L)'
;MTDMKTADSLSVPNRRVIIGSIAASIAFVMELTLVPLLLPGIQEQFALSIGQLAWVFNSYGISVAIGVLLGGLLGDVYKATRVFAAGVICFATGAAIVAFAGSYELMIFGRVLQGFGGGVFSPLIPLLLTRSSPHRPGKVLIIWGSVAGYVAAFAPFFYGNTLAENGWTYAFVIIGIVSLVALAIVWSARLDDRPPSFDRSLSSYAELLKSGRLWVMLIYVFCTYGSITYFLFRLPLWLADNGFQVASIGFTLSVMWLSFSVVSTFLRNLVDEPHVRMILMSAPLLIAAGFPIAYVYPEYAGLIVSSILVGSGLACSNAPSTQLILKFAPRGMGAASASLDITCARLGGVVTVALLAQSVLAYSFVLVVGLSFVAFTCALVAAKKFD
;
A
#
# COMPACT_ATOMS: atom_id res chain seq x y z
N MET A 1 -50.63 -0.81 4.66
CA MET A 1 -50.02 -2.00 3.98
C MET A 1 -49.13 -1.62 2.81
N THR A 2 -48.72 -0.36 2.67
CA THR A 2 -47.93 0.20 1.55
C THR A 2 -46.48 0.50 1.91
N ASP A 3 -46.09 0.47 3.20
CA ASP A 3 -44.72 0.84 3.65
C ASP A 3 -43.75 -0.35 3.79
N MET A 4 -44.23 -1.59 3.65
CA MET A 4 -43.38 -2.78 3.79
C MET A 4 -42.66 -3.18 2.51
N LYS A 5 -43.07 -2.67 1.32
CA LYS A 5 -42.45 -3.00 0.04
C LYS A 5 -41.22 -2.14 -0.31
N THR A 6 -41.02 -1.01 0.34
CA THR A 6 -39.83 -0.13 0.10
C THR A 6 -38.62 -0.51 0.93
N ALA A 7 -38.78 -1.26 2.01
CA ALA A 7 -37.67 -1.73 2.86
C ALA A 7 -36.94 -2.95 2.26
N ASP A 8 -37.60 -3.77 1.44
CA ASP A 8 -37.06 -5.01 0.90
C ASP A 8 -36.19 -4.79 -0.38
N SER A 9 -36.29 -3.62 -1.02
CA SER A 9 -35.48 -3.29 -2.21
C SER A 9 -34.03 -2.89 -1.89
N LEU A 10 -33.70 -2.68 -0.62
CA LEU A 10 -32.36 -2.31 -0.15
C LEU A 10 -31.48 -3.51 0.20
N SER A 11 -31.97 -4.74 0.05
CA SER A 11 -31.31 -5.94 0.56
C SER A 11 -30.39 -6.68 -0.44
N VAL A 12 -30.41 -6.34 -1.72
CA VAL A 12 -29.59 -7.03 -2.72
C VAL A 12 -28.20 -6.38 -2.84
N PRO A 13 -27.10 -7.16 -2.64
CA PRO A 13 -25.77 -6.63 -2.79
C PRO A 13 -25.54 -6.03 -4.19
N ASN A 14 -25.00 -4.82 -4.27
CA ASN A 14 -24.67 -4.21 -5.57
C ASN A 14 -23.39 -4.84 -6.12
N ARG A 15 -23.55 -5.97 -6.80
CA ARG A 15 -22.45 -6.77 -7.36
C ARG A 15 -21.51 -5.95 -8.26
N ARG A 16 -22.04 -5.00 -9.04
CA ARG A 16 -21.23 -4.17 -9.95
C ARG A 16 -20.27 -3.28 -9.18
N VAL A 17 -20.74 -2.61 -8.12
CA VAL A 17 -19.87 -1.80 -7.27
C VAL A 17 -18.81 -2.66 -6.58
N ILE A 18 -19.20 -3.84 -6.09
CA ILE A 18 -18.26 -4.78 -5.46
C ILE A 18 -17.16 -5.21 -6.45
N ILE A 19 -17.54 -5.70 -7.64
CA ILE A 19 -16.59 -6.18 -8.65
C ILE A 19 -15.69 -5.04 -9.13
N GLY A 20 -16.24 -3.88 -9.44
CA GLY A 20 -15.47 -2.74 -9.93
C GLY A 20 -14.52 -2.16 -8.86
N SER A 21 -14.95 -2.10 -7.59
CA SER A 21 -14.07 -1.68 -6.49
C SER A 21 -12.91 -2.67 -6.26
N ILE A 22 -13.17 -3.97 -6.36
CA ILE A 22 -12.12 -5.00 -6.30
C ILE A 22 -11.18 -4.89 -7.51
N ALA A 23 -11.70 -4.68 -8.72
CA ALA A 23 -10.88 -4.50 -9.91
C ALA A 23 -9.98 -3.24 -9.82
N ALA A 24 -10.49 -2.12 -9.31
CA ALA A 24 -9.65 -0.94 -9.05
C ALA A 24 -8.57 -1.22 -7.99
N SER A 25 -8.90 -2.00 -6.96
CA SER A 25 -7.91 -2.44 -5.98
C SER A 25 -6.84 -3.33 -6.58
N ILE A 26 -7.21 -4.22 -7.52
CA ILE A 26 -6.25 -5.05 -8.27
C ILE A 26 -5.24 -4.15 -9.01
N ALA A 27 -5.71 -3.14 -9.75
CA ALA A 27 -4.83 -2.20 -10.45
C ALA A 27 -3.89 -1.45 -9.48
N PHE A 28 -4.40 -1.01 -8.33
CA PHE A 28 -3.61 -0.34 -7.30
C PHE A 28 -2.56 -1.26 -6.67
N VAL A 29 -2.90 -2.52 -6.41
CA VAL A 29 -1.96 -3.52 -5.86
C VAL A 29 -0.92 -3.92 -6.90
N MET A 30 -1.30 -4.08 -8.17
CA MET A 30 -0.35 -4.32 -9.26
C MET A 30 0.68 -3.19 -9.36
N GLU A 31 0.26 -1.94 -9.24
CA GLU A 31 1.17 -0.79 -9.18
C GLU A 31 2.21 -0.94 -8.06
N LEU A 32 1.76 -1.25 -6.84
CA LEU A 32 2.64 -1.38 -5.67
C LEU A 32 3.64 -2.53 -5.79
N THR A 33 3.28 -3.59 -6.48
CA THR A 33 4.06 -4.84 -6.52
C THR A 33 4.89 -4.99 -7.78
N LEU A 34 4.43 -4.44 -8.92
CA LEU A 34 5.15 -4.53 -10.18
C LEU A 34 6.20 -3.41 -10.32
N VAL A 35 5.92 -2.19 -9.90
CA VAL A 35 6.86 -1.07 -10.12
C VAL A 35 8.26 -1.34 -9.58
N PRO A 36 8.47 -1.93 -8.40
CA PRO A 36 9.80 -2.34 -7.98
C PRO A 36 10.52 -3.23 -9.00
N LEU A 37 9.82 -4.18 -9.61
CA LEU A 37 10.34 -5.07 -10.64
C LEU A 37 10.75 -4.33 -11.92
N LEU A 38 10.08 -3.22 -12.23
CA LEU A 38 10.27 -2.46 -13.47
C LEU A 38 11.41 -1.44 -13.38
N LEU A 39 11.85 -1.10 -12.16
CA LEU A 39 12.86 -0.05 -11.93
C LEU A 39 14.15 -0.25 -12.74
N PRO A 40 14.75 -1.46 -12.83
CA PRO A 40 15.95 -1.67 -13.62
C PRO A 40 15.75 -1.33 -15.11
N GLY A 41 14.66 -1.80 -15.71
CA GLY A 41 14.35 -1.51 -17.11
C GLY A 41 14.06 -0.02 -17.39
N ILE A 42 13.42 0.67 -16.44
CA ILE A 42 13.21 2.13 -16.52
C ILE A 42 14.56 2.85 -16.43
N GLN A 43 15.42 2.42 -15.51
CA GLN A 43 16.76 2.99 -15.34
C GLN A 43 17.59 2.89 -16.61
N GLU A 44 17.60 1.71 -17.22
CA GLU A 44 18.34 1.43 -18.44
C GLU A 44 17.84 2.27 -19.62
N GLN A 45 16.53 2.28 -19.85
CA GLN A 45 15.94 2.98 -21.02
C GLN A 45 16.19 4.49 -20.99
N PHE A 46 16.11 5.13 -19.82
CA PHE A 46 16.28 6.58 -19.68
C PHE A 46 17.68 6.98 -19.20
N ALA A 47 18.60 6.03 -19.04
CA ALA A 47 19.95 6.23 -18.50
C ALA A 47 19.95 7.03 -17.18
N LEU A 48 19.02 6.68 -16.26
CA LEU A 48 18.80 7.44 -15.03
C LEU A 48 19.87 7.16 -13.99
N SER A 49 20.31 8.22 -13.32
CA SER A 49 21.02 8.06 -12.04
C SER A 49 20.08 7.44 -10.98
N ILE A 50 20.66 6.78 -9.97
CA ILE A 50 19.89 6.17 -8.89
C ILE A 50 19.03 7.21 -8.12
N GLY A 51 19.50 8.46 -8.06
CA GLY A 51 18.74 9.57 -7.48
C GLY A 51 17.51 9.94 -8.30
N GLN A 52 17.64 10.00 -9.63
CA GLN A 52 16.48 10.22 -10.52
C GLN A 52 15.50 9.06 -10.47
N LEU A 53 16.01 7.83 -10.44
CA LEU A 53 15.16 6.64 -10.29
C LEU A 53 14.41 6.62 -8.95
N ALA A 54 15.06 7.05 -7.86
CA ALA A 54 14.41 7.24 -6.57
C ALA A 54 13.25 8.26 -6.65
N TRP A 55 13.38 9.30 -7.47
CA TRP A 55 12.27 10.24 -7.70
C TRP A 55 11.14 9.65 -8.55
N VAL A 56 11.42 8.79 -9.53
CA VAL A 56 10.37 8.02 -10.23
C VAL A 56 9.54 7.20 -9.25
N PHE A 57 10.18 6.62 -8.25
CA PHE A 57 9.51 5.84 -7.20
C PHE A 57 8.80 6.72 -6.17
N ASN A 58 9.49 7.73 -5.64
CA ASN A 58 9.02 8.58 -4.54
C ASN A 58 7.93 9.56 -4.92
N SER A 59 7.93 10.10 -6.16
CA SER A 59 6.89 11.03 -6.62
C SER A 59 5.50 10.42 -6.54
N TYR A 60 5.39 9.13 -6.87
CA TYR A 60 4.16 8.36 -6.65
C TYR A 60 3.79 8.27 -5.17
N GLY A 61 4.75 7.89 -4.32
CA GLY A 61 4.52 7.73 -2.87
C GLY A 61 4.05 9.01 -2.18
N ILE A 62 4.68 10.15 -2.49
CA ILE A 62 4.27 11.47 -1.99
C ILE A 62 2.84 11.80 -2.43
N SER A 63 2.57 11.60 -3.72
CA SER A 63 1.26 11.93 -4.30
C SER A 63 0.16 11.02 -3.75
N VAL A 64 0.44 9.75 -3.49
CA VAL A 64 -0.48 8.85 -2.76
C VAL A 64 -0.77 9.38 -1.37
N ALA A 65 0.25 9.80 -0.61
CA ALA A 65 0.07 10.34 0.74
C ALA A 65 -0.87 11.55 0.76
N ILE A 66 -0.67 12.49 -0.16
CA ILE A 66 -1.55 13.66 -0.35
C ILE A 66 -2.96 13.21 -0.78
N GLY A 67 -3.04 12.31 -1.76
CA GLY A 67 -4.31 11.81 -2.28
C GLY A 67 -5.16 11.09 -1.23
N VAL A 68 -4.56 10.31 -0.33
CA VAL A 68 -5.27 9.60 0.76
C VAL A 68 -5.94 10.57 1.73
N LEU A 69 -5.22 11.64 2.11
CA LEU A 69 -5.78 12.66 2.99
C LEU A 69 -6.97 13.38 2.33
N LEU A 70 -6.81 13.76 1.06
CA LEU A 70 -7.86 14.44 0.32
C LEU A 70 -9.02 13.51 -0.04
N GLY A 71 -8.74 12.26 -0.42
CA GLY A 71 -9.75 11.27 -0.78
C GLY A 71 -10.71 10.96 0.38
N GLY A 72 -10.18 10.84 1.60
CA GLY A 72 -10.98 10.69 2.81
C GLY A 72 -11.89 11.90 3.05
N LEU A 73 -11.35 13.12 2.98
CA LEU A 73 -12.11 14.36 3.16
C LEU A 73 -13.17 14.56 2.07
N LEU A 74 -12.80 14.36 0.82
CA LEU A 74 -13.72 14.50 -0.32
C LEU A 74 -14.83 13.45 -0.30
N GLY A 75 -14.54 12.22 0.14
CA GLY A 75 -15.53 11.15 0.29
C GLY A 75 -16.56 11.41 1.40
N ASP A 76 -16.22 12.26 2.37
CA ASP A 76 -17.15 12.72 3.42
C ASP A 76 -18.04 13.88 2.94
N VAL A 77 -17.58 14.70 2.00
CA VAL A 77 -18.32 15.89 1.51
C VAL A 77 -19.11 15.58 0.24
N TYR A 78 -18.54 14.78 -0.66
CA TYR A 78 -19.16 14.46 -1.95
C TYR A 78 -19.62 13.00 -1.99
N LYS A 79 -20.34 12.64 -3.04
CA LYS A 79 -20.69 11.24 -3.32
C LYS A 79 -19.43 10.41 -3.48
N ALA A 80 -19.23 9.38 -2.63
CA ALA A 80 -18.03 8.55 -2.63
C ALA A 80 -17.77 7.90 -4.01
N THR A 81 -18.82 7.52 -4.74
CA THR A 81 -18.70 7.00 -6.12
C THR A 81 -18.13 8.01 -7.10
N ARG A 82 -18.45 9.31 -6.97
CA ARG A 82 -17.89 10.35 -7.85
C ARG A 82 -16.43 10.62 -7.53
N VAL A 83 -16.08 10.71 -6.25
CA VAL A 83 -14.69 10.89 -5.79
C VAL A 83 -13.85 9.69 -6.21
N PHE A 84 -14.37 8.47 -6.02
CA PHE A 84 -13.76 7.25 -6.49
C PHE A 84 -13.51 7.27 -8.00
N ALA A 85 -14.52 7.61 -8.80
CA ALA A 85 -14.39 7.69 -10.26
C ALA A 85 -13.32 8.71 -10.70
N ALA A 86 -13.32 9.91 -10.10
CA ALA A 86 -12.30 10.93 -10.38
C ALA A 86 -10.89 10.43 -10.04
N GLY A 87 -10.72 9.75 -8.90
CA GLY A 87 -9.45 9.14 -8.51
C GLY A 87 -8.99 8.07 -9.49
N VAL A 88 -9.89 7.17 -9.93
CA VAL A 88 -9.56 6.12 -10.91
C VAL A 88 -9.22 6.72 -12.28
N ILE A 89 -9.90 7.78 -12.71
CA ILE A 89 -9.56 8.49 -13.95
C ILE A 89 -8.15 9.09 -13.87
N CYS A 90 -7.83 9.80 -12.79
CA CYS A 90 -6.49 10.34 -12.57
C CYS A 90 -5.42 9.23 -12.56
N PHE A 91 -5.71 8.11 -11.88
CA PHE A 91 -4.79 6.96 -11.80
C PHE A 91 -4.54 6.32 -13.17
N ALA A 92 -5.61 6.06 -13.94
CA ALA A 92 -5.50 5.46 -15.26
C ALA A 92 -4.81 6.41 -16.26
N THR A 93 -5.12 7.71 -16.21
CA THR A 93 -4.46 8.71 -17.05
C THR A 93 -2.98 8.82 -16.70
N GLY A 94 -2.64 8.84 -15.42
CA GLY A 94 -1.24 8.82 -14.97
C GLY A 94 -0.50 7.57 -15.44
N ALA A 95 -1.11 6.39 -15.34
CA ALA A 95 -0.54 5.14 -15.85
C ALA A 95 -0.31 5.20 -17.37
N ALA A 96 -1.26 5.74 -18.13
CA ALA A 96 -1.09 5.93 -19.57
C ALA A 96 0.06 6.90 -19.90
N ILE A 97 0.14 8.03 -19.17
CA ILE A 97 1.26 8.98 -19.36
C ILE A 97 2.60 8.31 -19.10
N VAL A 98 2.71 7.52 -18.01
CA VAL A 98 3.95 6.77 -17.72
C VAL A 98 4.25 5.76 -18.82
N ALA A 99 3.25 4.99 -19.27
CA ALA A 99 3.42 3.98 -20.31
C ALA A 99 3.99 4.57 -21.60
N PHE A 100 3.59 5.77 -21.97
CA PHE A 100 4.00 6.45 -23.22
C PHE A 100 4.99 7.59 -22.98
N ALA A 101 5.63 7.64 -21.80
CA ALA A 101 6.58 8.70 -21.49
C ALA A 101 7.83 8.59 -22.39
N GLY A 102 8.11 9.65 -23.14
CA GLY A 102 9.32 9.81 -23.92
C GLY A 102 10.43 10.57 -23.20
N SER A 103 10.16 11.11 -22.01
CA SER A 103 11.13 11.83 -21.19
C SER A 103 10.96 11.54 -19.70
N TYR A 104 12.01 11.82 -18.93
CA TYR A 104 11.98 11.70 -17.46
C TYR A 104 10.92 12.60 -16.82
N GLU A 105 10.79 13.85 -17.30
CA GLU A 105 9.84 14.83 -16.76
C GLU A 105 8.39 14.36 -16.97
N LEU A 106 8.10 13.82 -18.15
CA LEU A 106 6.76 13.30 -18.46
C LEU A 106 6.46 12.06 -17.60
N MET A 107 7.46 11.21 -17.35
CA MET A 107 7.34 10.08 -16.45
C MET A 107 7.03 10.55 -15.02
N ILE A 108 7.76 11.52 -14.47
CA ILE A 108 7.50 12.08 -13.14
C ILE A 108 6.09 12.67 -13.08
N PHE A 109 5.67 13.43 -14.08
CA PHE A 109 4.31 13.98 -14.12
C PHE A 109 3.25 12.87 -14.09
N GLY A 110 3.43 11.82 -14.90
CA GLY A 110 2.56 10.65 -14.91
C GLY A 110 2.52 9.95 -13.54
N ARG A 111 3.67 9.79 -12.89
CA ARG A 111 3.80 9.20 -11.55
C ARG A 111 3.07 10.02 -10.48
N VAL A 112 3.19 11.35 -10.53
CA VAL A 112 2.47 12.25 -9.62
C VAL A 112 0.96 12.13 -9.82
N LEU A 113 0.48 12.16 -11.05
CA LEU A 113 -0.94 12.05 -11.36
C LEU A 113 -1.50 10.67 -10.97
N GLN A 114 -0.78 9.61 -11.29
CA GLN A 114 -1.12 8.23 -10.94
C GLN A 114 -1.18 8.06 -9.42
N GLY A 115 -0.16 8.51 -8.70
CA GLY A 115 -0.10 8.43 -7.24
C GLY A 115 -1.24 9.21 -6.58
N PHE A 116 -1.50 10.43 -7.02
CA PHE A 116 -2.61 11.25 -6.52
C PHE A 116 -3.96 10.53 -6.72
N GLY A 117 -4.23 10.05 -7.93
CA GLY A 117 -5.45 9.29 -8.23
C GLY A 117 -5.59 8.05 -7.35
N GLY A 118 -4.51 7.26 -7.22
CA GLY A 118 -4.45 6.07 -6.37
C GLY A 118 -4.76 6.38 -4.90
N GLY A 119 -4.18 7.48 -4.38
CA GLY A 119 -4.45 7.97 -3.04
C GLY A 119 -5.91 8.38 -2.83
N VAL A 120 -6.49 9.08 -3.80
CA VAL A 120 -7.88 9.56 -3.71
C VAL A 120 -8.88 8.40 -3.67
N PHE A 121 -8.74 7.39 -4.52
CA PHE A 121 -9.76 6.33 -4.59
C PHE A 121 -9.54 5.18 -3.61
N SER A 122 -8.31 4.88 -3.21
CA SER A 122 -8.02 3.69 -2.40
C SER A 122 -8.73 3.65 -1.04
N PRO A 123 -8.84 4.74 -0.26
CA PRO A 123 -9.56 4.72 1.02
C PRO A 123 -11.08 4.58 0.85
N LEU A 124 -11.61 4.84 -0.34
CA LEU A 124 -13.03 4.70 -0.64
C LEU A 124 -13.44 3.27 -0.97
N ILE A 125 -12.49 2.38 -1.30
CA ILE A 125 -12.79 0.98 -1.64
C ILE A 125 -13.54 0.28 -0.49
N PRO A 126 -13.02 0.21 0.74
CA PRO A 126 -13.72 -0.47 1.83
C PRO A 126 -15.08 0.19 2.14
N LEU A 127 -15.20 1.49 1.99
CA LEU A 127 -16.46 2.21 2.15
C LEU A 127 -17.50 1.77 1.11
N LEU A 128 -17.13 1.71 -0.17
CA LEU A 128 -18.02 1.28 -1.25
C LEU A 128 -18.42 -0.20 -1.10
N LEU A 129 -17.47 -1.05 -0.70
CA LEU A 129 -17.72 -2.47 -0.47
C LEU A 129 -18.72 -2.71 0.66
N THR A 130 -18.54 -2.04 1.80
CA THR A 130 -19.44 -2.18 2.96
C THR A 130 -20.84 -1.63 2.67
N ARG A 131 -20.96 -0.48 2.02
CA ARG A 131 -22.25 0.08 1.58
C ARG A 131 -22.95 -0.79 0.55
N SER A 132 -22.21 -1.48 -0.32
CA SER A 132 -22.77 -2.35 -1.35
C SER A 132 -23.18 -3.74 -0.83
N SER A 133 -22.81 -4.10 0.39
CA SER A 133 -23.16 -5.38 1.03
C SER A 133 -23.53 -5.18 2.49
N PRO A 134 -24.63 -4.47 2.80
CA PRO A 134 -24.97 -4.08 4.16
C PRO A 134 -25.22 -5.25 5.11
N HIS A 135 -25.73 -6.39 4.60
CA HIS A 135 -25.98 -7.58 5.42
C HIS A 135 -24.75 -8.41 5.74
N ARG A 136 -23.68 -8.34 4.91
CA ARG A 136 -22.46 -9.13 5.08
C ARG A 136 -21.19 -8.33 4.74
N PRO A 137 -21.00 -7.16 5.37
CA PRO A 137 -19.88 -6.28 5.02
C PRO A 137 -18.51 -6.95 5.29
N GLY A 138 -18.38 -7.72 6.36
CA GLY A 138 -17.15 -8.44 6.67
C GLY A 138 -16.77 -9.47 5.61
N LYS A 139 -17.74 -10.19 5.03
CA LYS A 139 -17.48 -11.18 3.97
C LYS A 139 -16.83 -10.52 2.74
N VAL A 140 -17.34 -9.37 2.32
CA VAL A 140 -16.85 -8.67 1.12
C VAL A 140 -15.46 -8.09 1.36
N LEU A 141 -15.20 -7.57 2.58
CA LEU A 141 -13.88 -7.09 2.96
C LEU A 141 -12.84 -8.23 3.00
N ILE A 142 -13.22 -9.42 3.48
CA ILE A 142 -12.33 -10.59 3.47
C ILE A 142 -12.02 -11.00 2.02
N ILE A 143 -13.01 -11.05 1.14
CA ILE A 143 -12.81 -11.37 -0.28
C ILE A 143 -11.86 -10.36 -0.92
N TRP A 144 -12.10 -9.06 -0.71
CA TRP A 144 -11.24 -7.99 -1.21
C TRP A 144 -9.79 -8.14 -0.72
N GLY A 145 -9.57 -8.31 0.59
CA GLY A 145 -8.25 -8.48 1.15
C GLY A 145 -7.54 -9.72 0.62
N SER A 146 -8.26 -10.84 0.44
CA SER A 146 -7.70 -12.07 -0.12
C SER A 146 -7.27 -11.89 -1.58
N VAL A 147 -8.13 -11.27 -2.42
CA VAL A 147 -7.79 -10.98 -3.82
C VAL A 147 -6.57 -10.07 -3.91
N ALA A 148 -6.53 -9.00 -3.11
CA ALA A 148 -5.38 -8.10 -3.05
C ALA A 148 -4.09 -8.84 -2.66
N GLY A 149 -4.14 -9.73 -1.67
CA GLY A 149 -3.02 -10.56 -1.25
C GLY A 149 -2.51 -11.52 -2.33
N TYR A 150 -3.42 -12.18 -3.04
CA TYR A 150 -3.04 -13.05 -4.17
C TYR A 150 -2.43 -12.25 -5.33
N VAL A 151 -3.00 -11.10 -5.68
CA VAL A 151 -2.43 -10.25 -6.73
C VAL A 151 -1.03 -9.78 -6.32
N ALA A 152 -0.84 -9.34 -5.08
CA ALA A 152 0.47 -8.95 -4.58
C ALA A 152 1.51 -10.08 -4.69
N ALA A 153 1.12 -11.30 -4.33
CA ALA A 153 1.99 -12.46 -4.34
C ALA A 153 2.34 -12.94 -5.76
N PHE A 154 1.39 -12.92 -6.68
CA PHE A 154 1.58 -13.56 -7.98
C PHE A 154 1.89 -12.60 -9.13
N ALA A 155 1.52 -11.32 -9.06
CA ALA A 155 1.73 -10.39 -10.16
C ALA A 155 3.22 -10.24 -10.57
N PRO A 156 4.20 -10.06 -9.65
CA PRO A 156 5.60 -9.97 -10.03
C PRO A 156 6.13 -11.27 -10.67
N PHE A 157 5.71 -12.44 -10.17
CA PHE A 157 6.09 -13.74 -10.73
C PHE A 157 5.59 -13.89 -12.16
N PHE A 158 4.29 -13.69 -12.38
CA PHE A 158 3.72 -13.84 -13.73
C PHE A 158 4.31 -12.82 -14.69
N TYR A 159 4.42 -11.56 -14.28
CA TYR A 159 4.99 -10.53 -15.13
C TYR A 159 6.44 -10.84 -15.50
N GLY A 160 7.27 -11.19 -14.53
CA GLY A 160 8.66 -11.51 -14.75
C GLY A 160 8.90 -12.70 -15.68
N ASN A 161 8.00 -13.70 -15.64
CA ASN A 161 8.16 -14.92 -16.43
C ASN A 161 7.50 -14.88 -17.81
N THR A 162 6.46 -14.04 -18.00
CA THR A 162 5.62 -14.12 -19.23
C THR A 162 5.57 -12.81 -20.01
N LEU A 163 5.72 -11.67 -19.35
CA LEU A 163 5.49 -10.36 -19.94
C LEU A 163 6.72 -9.45 -19.92
N ALA A 164 7.80 -9.85 -19.26
CA ALA A 164 9.01 -9.03 -19.11
C ALA A 164 9.64 -8.70 -20.47
N GLU A 165 9.55 -9.59 -21.45
CA GLU A 165 10.05 -9.38 -22.81
C GLU A 165 9.34 -8.22 -23.53
N ASN A 166 8.10 -7.89 -23.13
CA ASN A 166 7.37 -6.75 -23.69
C ASN A 166 7.81 -5.40 -23.10
N GLY A 167 8.77 -5.42 -22.16
CA GLY A 167 9.30 -4.23 -21.49
C GLY A 167 8.37 -3.70 -20.38
N TRP A 168 8.92 -2.80 -19.56
CA TRP A 168 8.24 -2.22 -18.40
C TRP A 168 6.95 -1.44 -18.75
N THR A 169 6.87 -0.85 -19.92
CA THR A 169 5.72 -0.10 -20.45
C THR A 169 4.42 -0.90 -20.38
N TYR A 170 4.52 -2.20 -20.71
CA TYR A 170 3.37 -3.07 -20.80
C TYR A 170 2.64 -3.23 -19.46
N ALA A 171 3.35 -3.18 -18.34
CA ALA A 171 2.75 -3.21 -17.01
C ALA A 171 1.83 -2.01 -16.77
N PHE A 172 2.27 -0.80 -17.13
CA PHE A 172 1.47 0.40 -16.97
C PHE A 172 0.24 0.42 -17.89
N VAL A 173 0.36 -0.13 -19.10
CA VAL A 173 -0.79 -0.31 -20.00
C VAL A 173 -1.83 -1.25 -19.37
N ILE A 174 -1.42 -2.38 -18.82
CA ILE A 174 -2.33 -3.32 -18.14
C ILE A 174 -2.99 -2.66 -16.94
N ILE A 175 -2.22 -1.97 -16.09
CA ILE A 175 -2.74 -1.23 -14.93
C ILE A 175 -3.79 -0.21 -15.36
N GLY A 176 -3.52 0.54 -16.44
CA GLY A 176 -4.44 1.51 -17.00
C GLY A 176 -5.74 0.87 -17.51
N ILE A 177 -5.64 -0.23 -18.27
CA ILE A 177 -6.80 -0.97 -18.80
C ILE A 177 -7.64 -1.53 -17.65
N VAL A 178 -7.04 -2.18 -16.66
CA VAL A 178 -7.77 -2.73 -15.49
C VAL A 178 -8.50 -1.62 -14.74
N SER A 179 -7.86 -0.45 -14.60
CA SER A 179 -8.47 0.73 -13.96
C SER A 179 -9.68 1.26 -14.74
N LEU A 180 -9.57 1.37 -16.07
CA LEU A 180 -10.69 1.82 -16.92
C LEU A 180 -11.85 0.81 -16.94
N VAL A 181 -11.55 -0.50 -16.94
CA VAL A 181 -12.58 -1.54 -16.81
C VAL A 181 -13.28 -1.44 -15.46
N ALA A 182 -12.52 -1.25 -14.38
CA ALA A 182 -13.08 -1.04 -13.04
C ALA A 182 -14.02 0.18 -13.00
N LEU A 183 -13.57 1.30 -13.59
CA LEU A 183 -14.36 2.52 -13.71
C LEU A 183 -15.68 2.28 -14.48
N ALA A 184 -15.61 1.63 -15.65
CA ALA A 184 -16.79 1.36 -16.46
C ALA A 184 -17.83 0.48 -15.71
N ILE A 185 -17.36 -0.50 -14.93
CA ILE A 185 -18.21 -1.35 -14.11
C ILE A 185 -18.90 -0.54 -13.00
N VAL A 186 -18.13 0.30 -12.27
CA VAL A 186 -18.70 1.13 -11.18
C VAL A 186 -19.63 2.20 -11.73
N TRP A 187 -19.28 2.84 -12.85
CA TRP A 187 -20.08 3.88 -13.48
C TRP A 187 -21.45 3.36 -13.93
N SER A 188 -21.50 2.12 -14.38
CA SER A 188 -22.76 1.46 -14.78
C SER A 188 -23.68 1.11 -13.60
N ALA A 189 -23.20 1.25 -12.36
CA ALA A 189 -23.93 0.91 -11.16
C ALA A 189 -24.66 2.12 -10.58
N ARG A 190 -25.96 1.96 -10.30
CA ARG A 190 -26.72 2.97 -9.54
C ARG A 190 -26.55 2.67 -8.05
N LEU A 191 -25.74 3.45 -7.35
CA LEU A 191 -25.63 3.43 -5.90
C LEU A 191 -26.32 4.69 -5.34
N ASP A 192 -27.21 4.52 -4.37
CA ASP A 192 -27.72 5.65 -3.58
C ASP A 192 -26.63 6.06 -2.59
N ASP A 193 -25.78 6.94 -3.07
CA ASP A 193 -24.55 7.36 -2.39
C ASP A 193 -24.77 8.76 -1.82
N ARG A 194 -25.48 8.82 -0.70
CA ARG A 194 -25.65 10.08 0.04
C ARG A 194 -24.38 10.36 0.84
N PRO A 195 -23.85 11.61 0.79
CA PRO A 195 -22.76 11.97 1.68
C PRO A 195 -23.21 11.79 3.13
N PRO A 196 -22.38 11.27 4.02
CA PRO A 196 -22.71 11.20 5.43
C PRO A 196 -22.91 12.62 5.96
N SER A 197 -23.99 12.83 6.72
CA SER A 197 -24.27 14.09 7.44
C SER A 197 -23.35 14.18 8.67
N PHE A 198 -22.05 14.43 8.45
CA PHE A 198 -21.09 14.59 9.55
C PHE A 198 -20.60 16.03 9.61
N ASP A 199 -20.97 16.68 10.69
CA ASP A 199 -20.42 17.99 11.09
C ASP A 199 -19.04 17.76 11.73
N ARG A 200 -17.98 17.59 10.91
CA ARG A 200 -16.61 17.44 11.39
C ARG A 200 -15.98 18.81 11.55
N SER A 201 -15.83 19.24 12.79
CA SER A 201 -15.11 20.46 13.14
C SER A 201 -13.59 20.26 12.96
N LEU A 202 -12.89 21.27 12.43
CA LEU A 202 -11.42 21.32 12.37
C LEU A 202 -10.78 21.12 13.76
N SER A 203 -11.47 21.48 14.84
CA SER A 203 -11.01 21.25 16.22
C SER A 203 -10.83 19.76 16.55
N SER A 204 -11.60 18.87 15.93
CA SER A 204 -11.48 17.42 16.13
C SER A 204 -10.15 16.89 15.59
N TYR A 205 -9.64 17.44 14.47
CA TYR A 205 -8.31 17.07 13.96
C TYR A 205 -7.19 17.55 14.88
N ALA A 206 -7.35 18.69 15.55
CA ALA A 206 -6.37 19.16 16.54
C ALA A 206 -6.30 18.23 17.76
N GLU A 207 -7.41 17.65 18.19
CA GLU A 207 -7.42 16.64 19.27
C GLU A 207 -6.70 15.36 18.86
N LEU A 208 -6.87 14.91 17.61
CA LEU A 208 -6.18 13.76 17.06
C LEU A 208 -4.65 13.95 17.17
N LEU A 209 -4.15 15.12 16.76
CA LEU A 209 -2.73 15.43 16.78
C LEU A 209 -2.16 15.62 18.20
N LYS A 210 -2.98 15.81 19.23
CA LYS A 210 -2.54 15.89 20.64
C LYS A 210 -2.28 14.52 21.28
N SER A 211 -2.72 13.42 20.66
CA SER A 211 -2.57 12.08 21.22
C SER A 211 -1.12 11.58 21.10
N GLY A 212 -0.36 11.62 22.19
CA GLY A 212 1.02 11.11 22.22
C GLY A 212 1.12 9.60 21.91
N ARG A 213 0.09 8.81 22.24
CA ARG A 213 0.05 7.38 21.91
C ARG A 213 -0.08 7.15 20.41
N LEU A 214 -0.87 7.98 19.74
CA LEU A 214 -1.01 7.95 18.29
C LEU A 214 0.35 8.26 17.63
N TRP A 215 1.04 9.29 18.07
CA TRP A 215 2.35 9.65 17.53
C TRP A 215 3.39 8.53 17.68
N VAL A 216 3.43 7.82 18.81
CA VAL A 216 4.31 6.65 18.97
C VAL A 216 4.03 5.60 17.91
N MET A 217 2.77 5.32 17.60
CA MET A 217 2.40 4.36 16.55
C MET A 217 2.68 4.88 15.14
N LEU A 218 2.49 6.18 14.90
CA LEU A 218 2.81 6.78 13.60
C LEU A 218 4.33 6.75 13.33
N ILE A 219 5.17 6.99 14.36
CA ILE A 219 6.63 6.84 14.25
C ILE A 219 7.00 5.38 14.00
N TYR A 220 6.37 4.44 14.68
CA TYR A 220 6.54 3.01 14.44
C TYR A 220 6.27 2.66 12.96
N VAL A 221 5.13 3.10 12.44
CA VAL A 221 4.73 2.87 11.04
C VAL A 221 5.72 3.53 10.08
N PHE A 222 6.09 4.78 10.34
CA PHE A 222 7.08 5.51 9.52
C PHE A 222 8.39 4.73 9.40
N CYS A 223 8.93 4.22 10.50
CA CYS A 223 10.20 3.49 10.52
C CYS A 223 10.09 2.11 9.86
N THR A 224 9.05 1.32 10.17
CA THR A 224 8.87 -0.03 9.62
C THR A 224 8.61 0.01 8.12
N TYR A 225 7.68 0.85 7.66
CA TYR A 225 7.38 0.99 6.24
C TYR A 225 8.50 1.70 5.47
N GLY A 226 9.24 2.59 6.12
CA GLY A 226 10.45 3.16 5.56
C GLY A 226 11.46 2.08 5.18
N SER A 227 11.75 1.19 6.10
CA SER A 227 12.66 0.06 5.88
C SER A 227 12.17 -0.88 4.80
N ILE A 228 10.89 -1.29 4.83
CA ILE A 228 10.29 -2.19 3.84
C ILE A 228 10.28 -1.56 2.44
N THR A 229 9.91 -0.28 2.33
CA THR A 229 9.87 0.43 1.05
C THR A 229 11.28 0.58 0.46
N TYR A 230 12.28 0.81 1.30
CA TYR A 230 13.67 0.83 0.86
C TYR A 230 14.12 -0.55 0.36
N PHE A 231 13.71 -1.63 1.01
CA PHE A 231 13.96 -2.99 0.53
C PHE A 231 13.35 -3.22 -0.86
N LEU A 232 12.10 -2.85 -1.05
CA LEU A 232 11.40 -2.96 -2.34
C LEU A 232 12.05 -2.12 -3.44
N PHE A 233 12.63 -0.96 -3.10
CA PHE A 233 13.37 -0.13 -4.05
C PHE A 233 14.74 -0.73 -4.38
N ARG A 234 15.50 -1.15 -3.37
CA ARG A 234 16.92 -1.52 -3.54
C ARG A 234 17.12 -2.95 -4.03
N LEU A 235 16.29 -3.90 -3.59
CA LEU A 235 16.44 -5.32 -3.93
C LEU A 235 16.41 -5.59 -5.45
N PRO A 236 15.44 -5.12 -6.23
CA PRO A 236 15.41 -5.36 -7.67
C PRO A 236 16.62 -4.78 -8.40
N LEU A 237 17.06 -3.58 -8.00
CA LEU A 237 18.23 -2.92 -8.58
C LEU A 237 19.50 -3.71 -8.28
N TRP A 238 19.66 -4.13 -7.02
CA TRP A 238 20.81 -4.93 -6.62
C TRP A 238 20.86 -6.28 -7.34
N LEU A 239 19.71 -6.95 -7.52
CA LEU A 239 19.60 -8.19 -8.28
C LEU A 239 19.98 -7.97 -9.75
N ALA A 240 19.49 -6.91 -10.39
CA ALA A 240 19.80 -6.57 -11.77
C ALA A 240 21.30 -6.24 -11.95
N ASP A 241 21.89 -5.44 -11.03
CA ASP A 241 23.32 -5.11 -11.01
C ASP A 241 24.21 -6.37 -10.91
N ASN A 242 23.69 -7.45 -10.29
CA ASN A 242 24.38 -8.75 -10.18
C ASN A 242 24.01 -9.75 -11.29
N GLY A 243 23.36 -9.30 -12.35
CA GLY A 243 23.08 -10.09 -13.54
C GLY A 243 21.89 -11.06 -13.42
N PHE A 244 21.04 -10.90 -12.40
CA PHE A 244 19.83 -11.72 -12.29
C PHE A 244 18.79 -11.31 -13.33
N GLN A 245 18.17 -12.30 -13.94
CA GLN A 245 17.10 -12.10 -14.91
C GLN A 245 15.83 -11.55 -14.24
N VAL A 246 15.02 -10.83 -14.99
CA VAL A 246 13.74 -10.23 -14.51
C VAL A 246 12.82 -11.29 -13.90
N ALA A 247 12.80 -12.51 -14.45
CA ALA A 247 12.04 -13.63 -13.88
C ALA A 247 12.47 -13.98 -12.45
N SER A 248 13.77 -14.00 -12.17
CA SER A 248 14.31 -14.27 -10.82
C SER A 248 13.99 -13.13 -9.85
N ILE A 249 14.06 -11.88 -10.32
CA ILE A 249 13.70 -10.70 -9.54
C ILE A 249 12.19 -10.76 -9.19
N GLY A 250 11.35 -11.05 -10.19
CA GLY A 250 9.92 -11.21 -10.00
C GLY A 250 9.55 -12.31 -9.02
N PHE A 251 10.24 -13.47 -9.10
CA PHE A 251 10.07 -14.56 -8.15
C PHE A 251 10.44 -14.15 -6.72
N THR A 252 11.55 -13.46 -6.54
CA THR A 252 12.03 -13.00 -5.21
C THR A 252 11.03 -12.02 -4.57
N LEU A 253 10.50 -11.06 -5.34
CA LEU A 253 9.46 -10.16 -4.88
C LEU A 253 8.16 -10.91 -4.55
N SER A 254 7.79 -11.89 -5.37
CA SER A 254 6.62 -12.73 -5.11
C SER A 254 6.74 -13.53 -3.83
N VAL A 255 7.93 -14.06 -3.50
CA VAL A 255 8.20 -14.73 -2.22
C VAL A 255 7.97 -13.79 -1.04
N MET A 256 8.40 -12.53 -1.14
CA MET A 256 8.16 -11.54 -0.08
C MET A 256 6.65 -11.31 0.15
N TRP A 257 5.89 -11.08 -0.93
CA TRP A 257 4.45 -10.84 -0.82
C TRP A 257 3.67 -12.09 -0.43
N LEU A 258 4.11 -13.28 -0.87
CA LEU A 258 3.53 -14.54 -0.44
C LEU A 258 3.74 -14.78 1.06
N SER A 259 4.96 -14.52 1.56
CA SER A 259 5.26 -14.60 2.99
C SER A 259 4.40 -13.65 3.80
N PHE A 260 4.24 -12.40 3.33
CA PHE A 260 3.30 -11.45 3.91
C PHE A 260 1.87 -12.02 3.99
N SER A 261 1.35 -12.58 2.90
CA SER A 261 -0.02 -13.09 2.82
C SER A 261 -0.22 -14.32 3.72
N VAL A 262 0.74 -15.24 3.72
CA VAL A 262 0.70 -16.47 4.53
C VAL A 262 0.75 -16.12 6.01
N VAL A 263 1.73 -15.31 6.42
CA VAL A 263 1.88 -14.92 7.84
C VAL A 263 0.68 -14.10 8.31
N SER A 264 0.18 -13.15 7.51
CA SER A 264 -1.05 -12.39 7.82
C SER A 264 -2.25 -13.31 8.04
N THR A 265 -2.36 -14.41 7.26
CA THR A 265 -3.43 -15.39 7.42
C THR A 265 -3.34 -16.13 8.75
N PHE A 266 -2.14 -16.52 9.17
CA PHE A 266 -1.93 -17.16 10.49
C PHE A 266 -2.18 -16.19 11.65
N LEU A 267 -1.74 -14.93 11.49
CA LEU A 267 -1.87 -13.91 12.53
C LEU A 267 -3.29 -13.44 12.77
N ARG A 268 -4.21 -13.59 11.81
CA ARG A 268 -5.58 -13.06 11.92
C ARG A 268 -6.32 -13.46 13.20
N ASN A 269 -6.02 -14.67 13.74
CA ASN A 269 -6.62 -15.18 14.95
C ASN A 269 -5.79 -14.86 16.22
N LEU A 270 -4.60 -14.29 16.06
CA LEU A 270 -3.64 -13.98 17.13
C LEU A 270 -3.48 -12.48 17.36
N VAL A 271 -4.06 -11.64 16.48
CA VAL A 271 -3.97 -10.16 16.57
C VAL A 271 -4.79 -9.61 17.73
N ASP A 272 -5.73 -10.41 18.27
CA ASP A 272 -6.48 -10.06 19.46
C ASP A 272 -5.60 -10.16 20.72
N GLU A 273 -5.91 -9.33 21.74
CA GLU A 273 -5.17 -9.33 23.02
C GLU A 273 -5.09 -10.75 23.62
N PRO A 274 -3.96 -11.17 24.20
CA PRO A 274 -2.77 -10.38 24.59
C PRO A 274 -1.60 -10.42 23.58
N HIS A 275 -1.72 -11.09 22.44
CA HIS A 275 -0.59 -11.42 21.55
C HIS A 275 -0.17 -10.26 20.64
N VAL A 276 -1.04 -9.28 20.40
CA VAL A 276 -0.77 -8.14 19.49
C VAL A 276 0.56 -7.43 19.80
N ARG A 277 0.92 -7.37 21.07
CA ARG A 277 2.19 -6.77 21.54
C ARG A 277 3.41 -7.52 21.02
N MET A 278 3.42 -8.84 21.20
CA MET A 278 4.55 -9.69 20.77
C MET A 278 4.69 -9.66 19.24
N ILE A 279 3.56 -9.72 18.54
CA ILE A 279 3.51 -9.63 17.08
C ILE A 279 4.09 -8.30 16.60
N LEU A 280 3.67 -7.18 17.19
CA LEU A 280 4.14 -5.85 16.82
C LEU A 280 5.64 -5.68 17.06
N MET A 281 6.18 -6.24 18.14
CA MET A 281 7.62 -6.21 18.46
C MET A 281 8.46 -7.11 17.55
N SER A 282 7.89 -8.22 17.05
CA SER A 282 8.61 -9.13 16.14
C SER A 282 8.85 -8.50 14.75
N ALA A 283 7.98 -7.60 14.29
CA ALA A 283 8.09 -6.99 12.98
C ALA A 283 9.45 -6.29 12.72
N PRO A 284 9.88 -5.31 13.54
CA PRO A 284 11.16 -4.65 13.31
C PRO A 284 12.36 -5.59 13.47
N LEU A 285 12.26 -6.64 14.28
CA LEU A 285 13.33 -7.64 14.42
C LEU A 285 13.48 -8.48 13.14
N LEU A 286 12.37 -8.93 12.55
CA LEU A 286 12.37 -9.68 11.29
C LEU A 286 12.90 -8.81 10.14
N ILE A 287 12.48 -7.55 10.06
CA ILE A 287 12.96 -6.60 9.05
C ILE A 287 14.45 -6.35 9.23
N ALA A 288 14.90 -6.08 10.47
CA ALA A 288 16.30 -5.85 10.78
C ALA A 288 17.18 -7.07 10.43
N ALA A 289 16.68 -8.29 10.65
CA ALA A 289 17.41 -9.51 10.31
C ALA A 289 17.48 -9.76 8.79
N GLY A 290 16.44 -9.40 8.05
CA GLY A 290 16.38 -9.63 6.61
C GLY A 290 17.49 -8.91 5.84
N PHE A 291 17.83 -7.68 6.19
CA PHE A 291 18.86 -6.90 5.50
C PHE A 291 20.27 -7.47 5.61
N PRO A 292 20.81 -7.76 6.82
CA PRO A 292 22.12 -8.37 6.95
C PRO A 292 22.26 -9.71 6.22
N ILE A 293 21.19 -10.52 6.21
CA ILE A 293 21.22 -11.81 5.50
C ILE A 293 21.38 -11.60 4.00
N ALA A 294 20.66 -10.64 3.39
CA ALA A 294 20.85 -10.30 1.99
C ALA A 294 22.30 -9.82 1.67
N TYR A 295 22.95 -9.17 2.64
CA TYR A 295 24.30 -8.64 2.48
C TYR A 295 25.38 -9.71 2.66
N VAL A 296 25.27 -10.51 3.72
CA VAL A 296 26.28 -11.54 4.06
C VAL A 296 26.21 -12.74 3.12
N TYR A 297 25.00 -13.09 2.69
CA TYR A 297 24.74 -14.18 1.76
C TYR A 297 24.07 -13.65 0.50
N PRO A 298 24.83 -12.95 -0.37
CA PRO A 298 24.30 -12.34 -1.58
C PRO A 298 23.94 -13.37 -2.68
N GLU A 299 23.91 -14.63 -2.33
CA GLU A 299 23.42 -15.72 -3.17
C GLU A 299 21.89 -15.72 -3.22
N TYR A 300 21.35 -16.35 -4.26
CA TYR A 300 19.90 -16.41 -4.47
C TYR A 300 19.12 -16.95 -3.25
N ALA A 301 19.67 -17.97 -2.58
CA ALA A 301 19.07 -18.54 -1.36
C ALA A 301 18.98 -17.51 -0.21
N GLY A 302 20.05 -16.74 0.02
CA GLY A 302 20.06 -15.69 1.05
C GLY A 302 19.05 -14.58 0.77
N LEU A 303 18.88 -14.21 -0.50
CA LEU A 303 17.88 -13.21 -0.93
C LEU A 303 16.46 -13.72 -0.75
N ILE A 304 16.19 -14.99 -0.99
CA ILE A 304 14.89 -15.61 -0.71
C ILE A 304 14.61 -15.60 0.79
N VAL A 305 15.57 -15.99 1.63
CA VAL A 305 15.41 -15.94 3.10
C VAL A 305 15.18 -14.51 3.58
N SER A 306 15.94 -13.54 3.06
CA SER A 306 15.74 -12.12 3.35
C SER A 306 14.31 -11.65 2.98
N SER A 307 13.83 -12.02 1.80
CA SER A 307 12.47 -11.69 1.35
C SER A 307 11.39 -12.31 2.23
N ILE A 308 11.58 -13.54 2.69
CA ILE A 308 10.68 -14.20 3.66
C ILE A 308 10.63 -13.43 4.97
N LEU A 309 11.78 -13.02 5.50
CA LEU A 309 11.86 -12.28 6.76
C LEU A 309 11.21 -10.89 6.65
N VAL A 310 11.52 -10.14 5.59
CA VAL A 310 10.94 -8.80 5.39
C VAL A 310 9.43 -8.88 5.14
N GLY A 311 8.97 -9.86 4.35
CA GLY A 311 7.54 -10.10 4.11
C GLY A 311 6.80 -10.50 5.40
N SER A 312 7.40 -11.38 6.21
CA SER A 312 6.86 -11.75 7.53
C SER A 312 6.83 -10.56 8.49
N GLY A 313 7.88 -9.73 8.48
CA GLY A 313 7.92 -8.49 9.25
C GLY A 313 6.83 -7.50 8.85
N LEU A 314 6.56 -7.36 7.55
CA LEU A 314 5.44 -6.55 7.05
C LEU A 314 4.10 -7.10 7.58
N ALA A 315 3.89 -8.41 7.59
CA ALA A 315 2.67 -9.02 8.13
C ALA A 315 2.48 -8.73 9.62
N CYS A 316 3.56 -8.84 10.40
CA CYS A 316 3.53 -8.56 11.84
C CYS A 316 3.36 -7.06 12.15
N SER A 317 3.64 -6.17 11.19
CA SER A 317 3.44 -4.73 11.35
C SER A 317 2.04 -4.28 10.91
N ASN A 318 1.58 -4.68 9.73
CA ASN A 318 0.46 -4.08 9.00
C ASN A 318 -0.84 -4.04 9.82
N ALA A 319 -1.48 -5.17 10.08
CA ALA A 319 -2.74 -5.23 10.80
C ALA A 319 -2.62 -4.80 12.27
N PRO A 320 -1.58 -5.24 13.04
CA PRO A 320 -1.42 -4.83 14.43
C PRO A 320 -1.23 -3.33 14.64
N SER A 321 -0.43 -2.66 13.78
CA SER A 321 -0.22 -1.21 13.91
C SER A 321 -1.50 -0.43 13.63
N THR A 322 -2.20 -0.77 12.55
CA THR A 322 -3.48 -0.14 12.20
C THR A 322 -4.54 -0.33 13.29
N GLN A 323 -4.62 -1.54 13.87
CA GLN A 323 -5.53 -1.81 14.99
C GLN A 323 -5.25 -0.89 16.19
N LEU A 324 -3.98 -0.72 16.56
CA LEU A 324 -3.61 0.15 17.68
C LEU A 324 -3.84 1.63 17.36
N ILE A 325 -3.55 2.07 16.15
CA ILE A 325 -3.84 3.43 15.69
C ILE A 325 -5.33 3.73 15.80
N LEU A 326 -6.19 2.81 15.37
CA LEU A 326 -7.65 2.94 15.50
C LEU A 326 -8.10 2.92 16.96
N LYS A 327 -7.47 2.10 17.83
CA LYS A 327 -7.75 2.04 19.27
C LYS A 327 -7.38 3.35 19.99
N PHE A 328 -6.29 4.01 19.57
CA PHE A 328 -5.81 5.27 20.14
C PHE A 328 -6.47 6.51 19.53
N ALA A 329 -7.24 6.32 18.48
CA ALA A 329 -8.00 7.38 17.85
C ALA A 329 -9.09 7.93 18.81
N PRO A 330 -9.29 9.24 18.86
CA PRO A 330 -10.46 9.82 19.54
C PRO A 330 -11.75 9.27 18.94
N ARG A 331 -12.83 9.26 19.74
CA ARG A 331 -14.14 8.76 19.30
C ARG A 331 -14.59 9.47 18.01
N GLY A 332 -15.00 8.72 17.00
CA GLY A 332 -15.43 9.22 15.70
C GLY A 332 -14.32 9.59 14.72
N MET A 333 -13.03 9.48 15.10
CA MET A 333 -11.87 9.88 14.27
C MET A 333 -11.15 8.70 13.61
N GLY A 334 -11.75 7.51 13.58
CA GLY A 334 -11.09 6.31 13.03
C GLY A 334 -10.64 6.45 11.56
N ALA A 335 -11.48 7.05 10.71
CA ALA A 335 -11.11 7.26 9.30
C ALA A 335 -9.94 8.22 9.12
N ALA A 336 -9.90 9.32 9.89
CA ALA A 336 -8.79 10.27 9.86
C ALA A 336 -7.49 9.63 10.38
N SER A 337 -7.58 8.81 11.43
CA SER A 337 -6.43 8.07 11.97
C SER A 337 -5.90 7.03 10.97
N ALA A 338 -6.78 6.32 10.26
CA ALA A 338 -6.39 5.40 9.20
C ALA A 338 -5.72 6.13 8.02
N SER A 339 -6.21 7.33 7.66
CA SER A 339 -5.55 8.15 6.62
C SER A 339 -4.17 8.62 7.06
N LEU A 340 -3.98 8.99 8.34
CA LEU A 340 -2.67 9.32 8.89
C LEU A 340 -1.73 8.12 8.90
N ASP A 341 -2.21 6.93 9.25
CA ASP A 341 -1.45 5.67 9.19
C ASP A 341 -0.86 5.46 7.80
N ILE A 342 -1.71 5.47 6.77
CA ILE A 342 -1.28 5.30 5.38
C ILE A 342 -0.31 6.41 4.96
N THR A 343 -0.60 7.66 5.33
CA THR A 343 0.26 8.81 5.00
C THR A 343 1.65 8.65 5.63
N CYS A 344 1.73 8.30 6.92
CA CYS A 344 3.00 8.06 7.61
C CYS A 344 3.77 6.88 7.01
N ALA A 345 3.09 5.79 6.64
CA ALA A 345 3.71 4.67 5.94
C ALA A 345 4.35 5.12 4.61
N ARG A 346 3.64 5.91 3.81
CA ARG A 346 4.15 6.43 2.52
C ARG A 346 5.30 7.40 2.72
N LEU A 347 5.18 8.35 3.64
CA LEU A 347 6.24 9.31 3.95
C LEU A 347 7.48 8.62 4.50
N GLY A 348 7.33 7.61 5.35
CA GLY A 348 8.43 6.78 5.82
C GLY A 348 9.22 6.16 4.67
N GLY A 349 8.51 5.55 3.71
CA GLY A 349 9.11 4.99 2.50
C GLY A 349 9.84 6.05 1.68
N VAL A 350 9.17 7.15 1.38
CA VAL A 350 9.73 8.26 0.58
C VAL A 350 11.00 8.82 1.20
N VAL A 351 10.98 9.13 2.49
CA VAL A 351 12.12 9.73 3.20
C VAL A 351 13.28 8.73 3.25
N THR A 352 13.00 7.47 3.57
CA THR A 352 14.06 6.44 3.65
C THR A 352 14.70 6.20 2.28
N VAL A 353 13.92 6.08 1.21
CA VAL A 353 14.46 5.94 -0.16
C VAL A 353 15.23 7.19 -0.56
N ALA A 354 14.72 8.40 -0.30
CA ALA A 354 15.43 9.64 -0.64
C ALA A 354 16.79 9.77 0.05
N LEU A 355 16.87 9.36 1.31
CA LEU A 355 18.12 9.44 2.09
C LEU A 355 19.11 8.35 1.72
N LEU A 356 18.64 7.14 1.39
CA LEU A 356 19.50 5.96 1.26
C LEU A 356 19.75 5.52 -0.19
N ALA A 357 19.01 6.03 -1.18
CA ALA A 357 19.15 5.57 -2.57
C ALA A 357 20.58 5.67 -3.09
N GLN A 358 21.29 6.75 -2.76
CA GLN A 358 22.66 7.02 -3.21
C GLN A 358 23.74 6.54 -2.24
N SER A 359 23.35 6.01 -1.07
CA SER A 359 24.31 5.61 -0.05
C SER A 359 24.91 4.23 -0.35
N VAL A 360 26.13 4.02 0.15
CA VAL A 360 26.78 2.70 0.10
C VAL A 360 25.91 1.70 0.85
N LEU A 361 25.81 0.49 0.29
CA LEU A 361 24.88 -0.53 0.79
C LEU A 361 25.07 -0.85 2.29
N ALA A 362 26.33 -0.97 2.75
CA ALA A 362 26.63 -1.21 4.16
C ALA A 362 26.11 -0.11 5.08
N TYR A 363 26.23 1.16 4.67
CA TYR A 363 25.69 2.30 5.44
C TYR A 363 24.16 2.28 5.49
N SER A 364 23.53 1.93 4.38
CA SER A 364 22.07 1.78 4.31
C SER A 364 21.55 0.73 5.30
N PHE A 365 22.28 -0.38 5.48
CA PHE A 365 21.92 -1.41 6.47
C PHE A 365 21.98 -0.89 7.90
N VAL A 366 23.01 -0.18 8.26
CA VAL A 366 23.14 0.40 9.61
C VAL A 366 21.95 1.33 9.90
N LEU A 367 21.56 2.15 8.93
CA LEU A 367 20.43 3.06 9.10
C LEU A 367 19.08 2.32 9.16
N VAL A 368 18.87 1.28 8.34
CA VAL A 368 17.65 0.46 8.40
C VAL A 368 17.56 -0.29 9.73
N VAL A 369 18.67 -0.84 10.24
CA VAL A 369 18.70 -1.44 11.57
C VAL A 369 18.40 -0.39 12.65
N GLY A 370 18.92 0.83 12.50
CA GLY A 370 18.58 1.95 13.37
C GLY A 370 17.08 2.31 13.36
N LEU A 371 16.48 2.41 12.18
CA LEU A 371 15.02 2.60 12.04
C LEU A 371 14.22 1.46 12.70
N SER A 372 14.67 0.21 12.51
CA SER A 372 14.05 -0.94 13.14
C SER A 372 14.17 -0.92 14.66
N PHE A 373 15.30 -0.42 15.21
CA PHE A 373 15.46 -0.22 16.65
C PHE A 373 14.51 0.87 17.18
N VAL A 374 14.35 1.99 16.47
CA VAL A 374 13.36 3.02 16.82
C VAL A 374 11.96 2.44 16.81
N ALA A 375 11.58 1.67 15.77
CA ALA A 375 10.29 1.01 15.71
C ALA A 375 10.07 0.03 16.86
N PHE A 376 11.10 -0.76 17.22
CA PHE A 376 11.04 -1.67 18.36
C PHE A 376 10.80 -0.95 19.67
N THR A 377 11.50 0.17 19.91
CA THR A 377 11.29 0.99 21.11
C THR A 377 9.88 1.61 21.15
N CYS A 378 9.36 2.06 20.00
CA CYS A 378 7.97 2.52 19.89
C CYS A 378 6.98 1.41 20.26
N ALA A 379 7.19 0.18 19.76
CA ALA A 379 6.36 -0.98 20.11
C ALA A 379 6.40 -1.28 21.61
N LEU A 380 7.59 -1.21 22.25
CA LEU A 380 7.75 -1.38 23.70
C LEU A 380 7.00 -0.31 24.50
N VAL A 381 7.08 0.95 24.08
CA VAL A 381 6.39 2.07 24.75
C VAL A 381 4.88 1.95 24.60
N ALA A 382 4.41 1.64 23.40
CA ALA A 382 3.00 1.38 23.16
C ALA A 382 2.48 0.24 24.03
N ALA A 383 3.28 -0.79 24.21
CA ALA A 383 2.96 -1.99 24.96
C ALA A 383 2.85 -1.76 26.49
N LYS A 384 3.71 -0.93 27.08
CA LYS A 384 3.72 -0.64 28.54
C LYS A 384 2.51 0.19 29.00
N LYS A 385 1.79 0.84 28.10
CA LYS A 385 0.64 1.69 28.41
C LYS A 385 -0.72 0.98 28.16
N PHE A 386 -0.70 -0.34 27.93
CA PHE A 386 -1.89 -1.17 27.83
C PHE A 386 -2.39 -1.71 29.19
N ASP A 387 -1.50 -1.74 30.18
CA ASP A 387 -1.83 -2.05 31.57
C ASP A 387 -2.24 -0.77 32.29
#